data_5e798a4b0f52634aca89c4a0bc3e47d0
#
_entry.id   5e798a4b0f52634aca89c4a0bc3e47d0
#
_cell.length_a   1.000
_cell.length_b   1.000
_cell.length_c   1.000
_cell.angle_alpha   90.00
_cell.angle_beta   90.00
_cell.angle_gamma   90.00
#
_symmetry.space_group_name_H-M   'P 1'
#
loop_
_entity.id
_entity.type
_entity.pdbx_description
1 polymer ?
#
loop_
_entity_poly.entity_id
_entity_poly.type
_entity_poly.pdbx_seq_one_letter_code
_entity_poly.pdbx_strand_id
1 'polypeptide(L)'
;ASDVENQGNIQAAWRTDPNRSGKAGCMGDIGTHAHHLAEYITGLKVTEICAELSIFVPNRKLDDDGAALLRFDNGATGVLMASQVAAGEENALKIRVYGEKGGLEWLQHDPNSLIVKWTDKPLQVLRVGTSMNSSVALHNSRTPGGHPEGYIEAFANIYRNFALTLMSKMEGKEPTPEMLDFPGVEDGVRGMQFIETMVKAGYDDTTKWVKFPDLQ
;
A
#
# COMPACT_ATOMS: atom_id res chain seq x y z
N ALA A 1 22.82 -4.19 -4.90
CA ALA A 1 21.84 -3.95 -5.96
C ALA A 1 22.46 -4.10 -7.34
N SER A 2 23.64 -3.49 -7.61
CA SER A 2 24.37 -3.62 -8.89
C SER A 2 24.74 -5.06 -9.27
N ASP A 3 25.02 -5.91 -8.29
CA ASP A 3 25.38 -7.32 -8.53
C ASP A 3 24.19 -8.19 -8.94
N VAL A 4 22.99 -7.84 -8.51
CA VAL A 4 21.76 -8.54 -8.90
C VAL A 4 21.41 -8.30 -10.37
N GLU A 5 21.66 -7.10 -10.86
CA GLU A 5 21.43 -6.73 -12.27
C GLU A 5 22.48 -7.37 -13.19
N ASN A 6 23.73 -7.46 -12.74
CA ASN A 6 24.84 -8.06 -13.50
C ASN A 6 24.80 -9.60 -13.54
N GLN A 7 24.07 -10.26 -12.64
CA GLN A 7 23.94 -11.72 -12.57
C GLN A 7 22.81 -12.31 -13.42
N GLY A 8 22.19 -11.52 -14.30
CA GLY A 8 21.14 -11.99 -15.21
C GLY A 8 19.80 -12.30 -14.51
N ASN A 9 19.51 -11.62 -13.39
CA ASN A 9 18.22 -11.71 -12.75
C ASN A 9 17.13 -11.06 -13.63
N ILE A 10 16.37 -11.90 -14.33
CA ILE A 10 15.33 -11.48 -15.29
C ILE A 10 14.25 -10.63 -14.62
N GLN A 11 13.96 -10.87 -13.34
CA GLN A 11 12.96 -10.09 -12.59
C GLN A 11 13.47 -8.68 -12.25
N ALA A 12 14.74 -8.51 -11.99
CA ALA A 12 15.32 -7.19 -11.74
C ALA A 12 15.54 -6.40 -13.03
N ALA A 13 15.95 -7.07 -14.11
CA ALA A 13 16.32 -6.42 -15.38
C ALA A 13 15.17 -5.62 -16.03
N TRP A 14 13.92 -6.10 -15.99
CA TRP A 14 12.81 -5.37 -16.59
C TRP A 14 12.38 -4.16 -15.76
N ARG A 15 12.52 -4.23 -14.42
CA ARG A 15 12.12 -3.15 -13.49
C ARG A 15 13.01 -1.92 -13.60
N THR A 16 14.23 -2.08 -14.06
CA THR A 16 15.21 -0.98 -14.23
C THR A 16 15.21 -0.37 -15.64
N ASP A 17 14.48 -0.97 -16.59
CA ASP A 17 14.35 -0.48 -17.97
C ASP A 17 13.08 0.38 -18.11
N PRO A 18 13.19 1.71 -18.31
CA PRO A 18 12.03 2.59 -18.46
C PRO A 18 11.12 2.27 -19.66
N ASN A 19 11.67 1.59 -20.69
CA ASN A 19 10.85 1.17 -21.84
C ASN A 19 9.91 -0.01 -21.51
N ARG A 20 10.17 -0.70 -20.40
CA ARG A 20 9.41 -1.88 -19.95
C ARG A 20 8.65 -1.61 -18.64
N SER A 21 9.26 -0.90 -17.72
CA SER A 21 8.72 -0.60 -16.39
C SER A 21 7.89 0.69 -16.35
N GLY A 22 8.06 1.58 -17.33
CA GLY A 22 7.40 2.88 -17.37
C GLY A 22 8.21 3.98 -16.69
N LYS A 23 7.54 4.98 -16.12
CA LYS A 23 8.16 6.24 -15.68
C LYS A 23 8.76 6.20 -14.27
N ALA A 24 8.37 5.25 -13.44
CA ALA A 24 8.81 5.13 -12.04
C ALA A 24 9.44 3.77 -11.78
N GLY A 25 10.44 3.74 -10.92
CA GLY A 25 11.08 2.54 -10.41
C GLY A 25 10.47 2.14 -9.07
N CYS A 26 11.08 2.54 -7.99
CA CYS A 26 10.69 2.24 -6.62
C CYS A 26 9.26 2.68 -6.30
N MET A 27 8.88 3.91 -6.66
CA MET A 27 7.55 4.42 -6.38
C MET A 27 6.46 3.72 -7.19
N GLY A 28 6.76 3.23 -8.38
CA GLY A 28 5.86 2.42 -9.18
C GLY A 28 5.73 0.99 -8.66
N ASP A 29 6.83 0.36 -8.25
CA ASP A 29 6.86 -1.04 -7.80
C ASP A 29 6.30 -1.20 -6.37
N ILE A 30 6.78 -0.39 -5.41
CA ILE A 30 6.43 -0.54 -3.99
C ILE A 30 5.71 0.67 -3.38
N GLY A 31 5.94 1.89 -3.87
CA GLY A 31 5.26 3.09 -3.38
C GLY A 31 3.75 3.05 -3.56
N THR A 32 3.26 2.44 -4.65
CA THR A 32 1.83 2.22 -4.91
C THR A 32 1.15 1.39 -3.83
N HIS A 33 1.82 0.39 -3.28
CA HIS A 33 1.29 -0.42 -2.18
C HIS A 33 1.11 0.41 -0.91
N ALA A 34 2.09 1.25 -0.58
CA ALA A 34 2.00 2.14 0.57
C ALA A 34 0.89 3.20 0.40
N HIS A 35 0.73 3.76 -0.79
CA HIS A 35 -0.35 4.69 -1.13
C HIS A 35 -1.73 4.02 -0.99
N HIS A 36 -1.92 2.87 -1.63
CA HIS A 36 -3.19 2.14 -1.59
C HIS A 36 -3.54 1.72 -0.15
N LEU A 37 -2.56 1.23 0.62
CA LEU A 37 -2.76 0.88 2.03
C LEU A 37 -3.22 2.10 2.85
N ALA A 38 -2.62 3.27 2.64
CA ALA A 38 -3.01 4.48 3.35
C ALA A 38 -4.46 4.88 3.05
N GLU A 39 -4.87 4.91 1.77
CA GLU A 39 -6.24 5.23 1.38
C GLU A 39 -7.24 4.15 1.85
N TYR A 40 -6.90 2.87 1.72
CA TYR A 40 -7.76 1.77 2.15
C TYR A 40 -8.03 1.78 3.66
N ILE A 41 -6.98 1.92 4.48
CA ILE A 41 -7.10 1.89 5.95
C ILE A 41 -7.81 3.13 6.50
N THR A 42 -7.56 4.29 5.91
CA THR A 42 -8.13 5.56 6.41
C THR A 42 -9.48 5.89 5.81
N GLY A 43 -9.80 5.36 4.64
CA GLY A 43 -10.95 5.78 3.82
C GLY A 43 -10.80 7.17 3.23
N LEU A 44 -9.66 7.84 3.44
CA LEU A 44 -9.37 9.18 2.93
C LEU A 44 -8.73 9.11 1.54
N LYS A 45 -8.85 10.19 0.78
CA LYS A 45 -8.26 10.31 -0.55
C LYS A 45 -7.16 11.34 -0.58
N VAL A 46 -6.01 10.97 -1.18
CA VAL A 46 -4.91 11.91 -1.42
C VAL A 46 -5.35 12.95 -2.44
N THR A 47 -5.13 14.22 -2.13
CA THR A 47 -5.50 15.40 -2.96
C THR A 47 -4.30 16.18 -3.48
N GLU A 48 -3.18 16.17 -2.76
CA GLU A 48 -1.94 16.83 -3.17
C GLU A 48 -0.72 16.05 -2.70
N ILE A 49 0.34 16.05 -3.51
CA ILE A 49 1.63 15.41 -3.24
C ILE A 49 2.75 16.44 -3.38
N CYS A 50 3.69 16.42 -2.43
CA CYS A 50 5.01 17.04 -2.54
C CYS A 50 6.04 15.91 -2.39
N ALA A 51 6.85 15.65 -3.40
CA ALA A 51 7.71 14.47 -3.45
C ALA A 51 9.17 14.81 -3.74
N GLU A 52 10.04 13.89 -3.31
CA GLU A 52 11.45 13.81 -3.68
C GLU A 52 11.70 12.40 -4.21
N LEU A 53 12.28 12.28 -5.39
CA LEU A 53 12.71 11.02 -5.99
C LEU A 53 14.22 11.00 -6.18
N SER A 54 14.87 9.92 -5.81
CA SER A 54 16.33 9.77 -5.89
C SER A 54 16.75 8.53 -6.65
N ILE A 55 17.92 8.62 -7.28
CA ILE A 55 18.60 7.51 -7.95
C ILE A 55 19.98 7.38 -7.31
N PHE A 56 20.14 6.42 -6.41
CA PHE A 56 21.41 6.20 -5.69
C PHE A 56 22.30 5.16 -6.38
N VAL A 57 21.71 4.19 -7.08
CA VAL A 57 22.49 3.16 -7.76
C VAL A 57 23.02 3.69 -9.10
N PRO A 58 24.33 3.68 -9.33
CA PRO A 58 24.91 4.14 -10.59
C PRO A 58 24.30 3.45 -11.81
N ASN A 59 24.08 4.21 -12.87
CA ASN A 59 23.52 3.77 -14.16
C ASN A 59 22.04 3.37 -14.16
N ARG A 60 21.32 3.45 -13.05
CA ARG A 60 19.86 3.38 -13.06
C ARG A 60 19.27 4.61 -13.75
N LYS A 61 18.09 4.42 -14.33
CA LYS A 61 17.36 5.47 -15.06
C LYS A 61 16.04 5.84 -14.37
N LEU A 62 15.61 5.02 -13.42
CA LEU A 62 14.39 5.19 -12.65
C LEU A 62 14.75 5.31 -11.16
N ASP A 63 13.86 5.92 -10.40
CA ASP A 63 13.99 6.08 -8.95
C ASP A 63 14.21 4.73 -8.26
N ASP A 64 15.12 4.69 -7.31
CA ASP A 64 15.34 3.57 -6.41
C ASP A 64 15.08 3.92 -4.95
N ASP A 65 14.72 5.18 -4.71
CA ASP A 65 14.30 5.73 -3.43
C ASP A 65 13.35 6.91 -3.65
N GLY A 66 12.44 7.14 -2.70
CA GLY A 66 11.59 8.32 -2.75
C GLY A 66 10.76 8.50 -1.49
N ALA A 67 10.41 9.77 -1.25
CA ALA A 67 9.55 10.19 -0.15
C ALA A 67 8.54 11.23 -0.62
N ALA A 68 7.39 11.27 0.05
CA ALA A 68 6.35 12.26 -0.22
C ALA A 68 5.68 12.76 1.05
N LEU A 69 5.36 14.05 1.06
CA LEU A 69 4.34 14.61 1.93
C LEU A 69 3.00 14.53 1.22
N LEU A 70 1.97 14.10 1.92
CA LEU A 70 0.62 13.90 1.39
C LEU A 70 -0.37 14.82 2.09
N ARG A 71 -1.35 15.32 1.34
CA ARG A 71 -2.56 15.95 1.87
C ARG A 71 -3.76 15.14 1.48
N PHE A 72 -4.70 15.01 2.41
CA PHE A 72 -5.93 14.25 2.21
C PHE A 72 -7.15 15.17 2.14
N ASP A 73 -8.24 14.66 1.63
CA ASP A 73 -9.50 15.37 1.38
C ASP A 73 -10.16 15.97 2.63
N ASN A 74 -9.91 15.39 3.80
CA ASN A 74 -10.41 15.89 5.09
C ASN A 74 -9.45 16.87 5.80
N GLY A 75 -8.32 17.25 5.17
CA GLY A 75 -7.27 18.10 5.73
C GLY A 75 -6.20 17.37 6.54
N ALA A 76 -6.28 16.05 6.68
CA ALA A 76 -5.18 15.25 7.25
C ALA A 76 -3.93 15.34 6.38
N THR A 77 -2.78 15.09 7.00
CA THR A 77 -1.48 15.04 6.33
C THR A 77 -0.79 13.71 6.60
N GLY A 78 0.08 13.30 5.67
CA GLY A 78 0.84 12.06 5.80
C GLY A 78 2.24 12.17 5.24
N VAL A 79 3.05 11.16 5.56
CA VAL A 79 4.37 10.93 4.96
C VAL A 79 4.38 9.52 4.39
N LEU A 80 4.80 9.40 3.14
CA LEU A 80 5.04 8.12 2.47
C LEU A 80 6.51 8.03 2.11
N MET A 81 7.11 6.88 2.36
CA MET A 81 8.48 6.58 1.96
C MET A 81 8.53 5.17 1.37
N ALA A 82 9.27 5.01 0.29
CA ALA A 82 9.58 3.70 -0.28
C ALA A 82 11.03 3.69 -0.79
N SER A 83 11.75 2.60 -0.55
CA SER A 83 13.15 2.47 -0.93
C SER A 83 13.48 1.04 -1.33
N GLN A 84 14.12 0.88 -2.49
CA GLN A 84 14.71 -0.39 -2.93
C GLN A 84 16.19 -0.52 -2.56
N VAL A 85 16.73 0.51 -1.87
CA VAL A 85 18.15 0.60 -1.50
C VAL A 85 18.38 0.73 0.00
N ALA A 86 17.34 0.58 0.81
CA ALA A 86 17.41 0.56 2.26
C ALA A 86 18.12 -0.73 2.74
N ALA A 87 19.42 -0.67 2.86
CA ALA A 87 20.24 -1.83 3.19
C ALA A 87 19.91 -2.39 4.59
N GLY A 88 19.64 -3.70 4.64
CA GLY A 88 19.27 -4.38 5.87
C GLY A 88 17.77 -4.45 6.15
N GLU A 89 16.95 -3.71 5.41
CA GLU A 89 15.51 -3.87 5.44
C GLU A 89 15.08 -5.03 4.52
N GLU A 90 14.07 -5.77 4.99
CA GLU A 90 13.35 -6.74 4.18
C GLU A 90 12.12 -6.08 3.55
N ASN A 91 11.07 -6.83 3.23
CA ASN A 91 9.82 -6.26 2.70
C ASN A 91 8.98 -5.65 3.84
N ALA A 92 9.44 -4.53 4.37
CA ALA A 92 9.02 -3.91 5.63
C ALA A 92 7.84 -2.93 5.45
N LEU A 93 6.77 -3.33 4.75
CA LEU A 93 5.57 -2.49 4.66
C LEU A 93 4.99 -2.26 6.05
N LYS A 94 4.81 -0.98 6.41
CA LYS A 94 4.25 -0.57 7.70
C LYS A 94 3.37 0.67 7.53
N ILE A 95 2.37 0.80 8.41
CA ILE A 95 1.53 1.98 8.47
C ILE A 95 1.30 2.40 9.92
N ARG A 96 1.28 3.71 10.15
CA ARG A 96 0.82 4.36 11.38
C ARG A 96 -0.23 5.38 11.04
N VAL A 97 -1.35 5.34 11.75
CA VAL A 97 -2.42 6.33 11.63
C VAL A 97 -2.66 6.97 12.98
N TYR A 98 -2.70 8.29 13.01
CA TYR A 98 -2.93 9.07 14.22
C TYR A 98 -4.22 9.86 14.10
N GLY A 99 -5.07 9.75 15.09
CA GLY A 99 -6.31 10.50 15.22
C GLY A 99 -6.42 11.14 16.62
N GLU A 100 -7.50 11.88 16.85
CA GLU A 100 -7.74 12.60 18.12
C GLU A 100 -7.84 11.69 19.35
N LYS A 101 -8.34 10.46 19.17
CA LYS A 101 -8.59 9.50 20.26
C LYS A 101 -7.44 8.52 20.47
N GLY A 102 -6.50 8.43 19.52
CA GLY A 102 -5.41 7.48 19.59
C GLY A 102 -4.77 7.22 18.25
N GLY A 103 -3.94 6.19 18.18
CA GLY A 103 -3.24 5.78 16.97
C GLY A 103 -3.29 4.28 16.73
N LEU A 104 -3.10 3.91 15.47
CA LEU A 104 -2.96 2.53 15.01
C LEU A 104 -1.57 2.32 14.45
N GLU A 105 -1.03 1.12 14.62
CA GLU A 105 0.22 0.71 14.01
C GLU A 105 0.13 -0.75 13.56
N TRP A 106 0.48 -0.98 12.30
CA TRP A 106 0.54 -2.32 11.72
C TRP A 106 1.84 -2.50 10.94
N LEU A 107 2.38 -3.72 10.99
CA LEU A 107 3.64 -4.09 10.38
C LEU A 107 3.48 -5.43 9.65
N GLN A 108 3.87 -5.50 8.39
CA GLN A 108 3.77 -6.71 7.57
C GLN A 108 4.57 -7.90 8.13
N HIS A 109 5.67 -7.65 8.84
CA HIS A 109 6.46 -8.72 9.48
C HIS A 109 5.75 -9.41 10.67
N ASP A 110 4.75 -8.75 11.27
CA ASP A 110 3.80 -9.34 12.22
C ASP A 110 2.37 -9.02 11.80
N PRO A 111 1.88 -9.62 10.69
CA PRO A 111 0.61 -9.23 10.07
C PRO A 111 -0.60 -9.56 10.94
N ASN A 112 -0.45 -10.47 11.91
CA ASN A 112 -1.53 -10.92 12.79
C ASN A 112 -1.74 -10.02 14.01
N SER A 113 -1.00 -8.92 14.15
CA SER A 113 -1.07 -7.99 15.26
C SER A 113 -1.39 -6.58 14.80
N LEU A 114 -2.42 -5.97 15.39
CA LEU A 114 -2.67 -4.53 15.27
C LEU A 114 -2.44 -3.89 16.63
N ILE A 115 -1.54 -2.91 16.70
CA ILE A 115 -1.28 -2.13 17.90
C ILE A 115 -2.23 -0.93 17.90
N VAL A 116 -3.01 -0.82 18.98
CA VAL A 116 -3.93 0.30 19.22
C VAL A 116 -3.43 1.10 20.41
N LYS A 117 -3.14 2.37 20.19
CA LYS A 117 -2.60 3.32 21.18
C LYS A 117 -3.71 4.34 21.53
N TRP A 118 -4.25 4.27 22.72
CA TRP A 118 -5.27 5.19 23.21
C TRP A 118 -4.65 6.36 23.97
N THR A 119 -5.35 7.49 24.00
CA THR A 119 -4.96 8.64 24.84
C THR A 119 -5.35 8.47 26.30
N ASP A 120 -6.37 7.65 26.58
CA ASP A 120 -7.03 7.48 27.87
C ASP A 120 -7.03 6.04 28.40
N LYS A 121 -6.42 5.10 27.68
CA LYS A 121 -6.40 3.67 28.02
C LYS A 121 -5.02 3.07 27.77
N PRO A 122 -4.72 1.93 28.39
CA PRO A 122 -3.52 1.17 28.08
C PRO A 122 -3.45 0.78 26.58
N LEU A 123 -2.24 0.67 26.07
CA LEU A 123 -1.97 0.11 24.76
C LEU A 123 -2.59 -1.29 24.65
N GLN A 124 -3.21 -1.57 23.51
CA GLN A 124 -3.82 -2.87 23.20
C GLN A 124 -3.12 -3.48 21.98
N VAL A 125 -3.00 -4.79 21.97
CA VAL A 125 -2.63 -5.57 20.79
C VAL A 125 -3.84 -6.41 20.40
N LEU A 126 -4.45 -6.09 19.27
CA LEU A 126 -5.53 -6.88 18.70
C LEU A 126 -4.95 -7.97 17.83
N ARG A 127 -5.39 -9.20 18.05
CA ARG A 127 -4.93 -10.37 17.29
C ARG A 127 -6.01 -10.84 16.33
N VAL A 128 -5.58 -11.29 15.15
CA VAL A 128 -6.47 -11.86 14.12
C VAL A 128 -7.11 -13.18 14.61
N GLY A 129 -8.28 -13.51 14.10
CA GLY A 129 -8.98 -14.76 14.39
C GLY A 129 -9.65 -14.81 15.78
N THR A 130 -9.88 -13.67 16.43
CA THR A 130 -10.58 -13.57 17.71
C THR A 130 -12.00 -13.01 17.54
N SER A 131 -12.90 -13.29 18.47
CA SER A 131 -14.27 -12.76 18.46
C SER A 131 -14.37 -11.24 18.60
N MET A 132 -13.25 -10.56 18.90
CA MET A 132 -13.16 -9.11 18.97
C MET A 132 -12.92 -8.45 17.61
N ASN A 133 -12.64 -9.23 16.56
CA ASN A 133 -12.41 -8.73 15.22
C ASN A 133 -13.73 -8.33 14.54
N SER A 134 -13.63 -7.39 13.58
CA SER A 134 -14.76 -7.00 12.72
C SER A 134 -15.20 -8.15 11.81
N SER A 135 -16.41 -8.04 11.23
CA SER A 135 -16.92 -9.01 10.26
C SER A 135 -15.99 -9.17 9.05
N VAL A 136 -15.41 -8.09 8.55
CA VAL A 136 -14.45 -8.09 7.45
C VAL A 136 -13.18 -8.86 7.84
N ALA A 137 -12.62 -8.61 9.03
CA ALA A 137 -11.42 -9.31 9.50
C ALA A 137 -11.69 -10.82 9.70
N LEU A 138 -12.85 -11.18 10.26
CA LEU A 138 -13.24 -12.58 10.44
C LEU A 138 -13.49 -13.29 9.09
N HIS A 139 -14.13 -12.60 8.13
CA HIS A 139 -14.35 -13.12 6.78
C HIS A 139 -13.03 -13.45 6.07
N ASN A 140 -12.01 -12.62 6.29
CA ASN A 140 -10.69 -12.77 5.66
C ASN A 140 -9.69 -13.60 6.49
N SER A 141 -10.08 -14.12 7.66
CA SER A 141 -9.27 -15.06 8.44
C SER A 141 -9.56 -16.51 8.01
N ARG A 142 -8.50 -17.31 7.83
CA ARG A 142 -8.60 -18.71 7.40
C ARG A 142 -8.32 -19.70 8.53
N THR A 143 -7.42 -19.34 9.45
CA THR A 143 -7.03 -20.18 10.56
C THR A 143 -7.71 -19.76 11.87
N PRO A 144 -7.88 -20.68 12.83
CA PRO A 144 -8.36 -20.32 14.16
C PRO A 144 -7.38 -19.37 14.86
N GLY A 145 -7.90 -18.57 15.79
CA GLY A 145 -7.10 -17.67 16.60
C GLY A 145 -5.89 -18.34 17.22
N GLY A 146 -4.73 -17.66 17.22
CA GLY A 146 -3.47 -18.21 17.67
C GLY A 146 -2.63 -18.94 16.61
N HIS A 147 -3.17 -19.17 15.43
CA HIS A 147 -2.43 -19.72 14.29
C HIS A 147 -2.03 -18.58 13.34
N PRO A 148 -0.77 -18.55 12.87
CA PRO A 148 -0.30 -17.46 12.02
C PRO A 148 -0.89 -17.57 10.61
N GLU A 149 -1.27 -16.42 10.07
CA GLU A 149 -1.59 -16.21 8.65
C GLU A 149 -0.66 -15.12 8.11
N GLY A 150 -0.48 -15.07 6.79
CA GLY A 150 0.40 -14.07 6.19
C GLY A 150 0.12 -13.82 4.72
N TYR A 151 1.20 -13.69 3.97
CA TYR A 151 1.21 -13.27 2.58
C TYR A 151 0.37 -14.18 1.65
N ILE A 152 0.46 -15.49 1.82
CA ILE A 152 -0.24 -16.46 0.96
C ILE A 152 -1.75 -16.37 1.20
N GLU A 153 -2.18 -16.34 2.46
CA GLU A 153 -3.60 -16.24 2.82
C GLU A 153 -4.18 -14.89 2.40
N ALA A 154 -3.42 -13.80 2.51
CA ALA A 154 -3.83 -12.48 2.06
C ALA A 154 -4.09 -12.46 0.54
N PHE A 155 -3.18 -13.03 -0.26
CA PHE A 155 -3.41 -13.18 -1.70
C PHE A 155 -4.60 -14.09 -2.02
N ALA A 156 -4.72 -15.21 -1.33
CA ALA A 156 -5.85 -16.13 -1.50
C ALA A 156 -7.20 -15.45 -1.21
N ASN A 157 -7.26 -14.54 -0.23
CA ASN A 157 -8.47 -13.78 0.08
C ASN A 157 -8.92 -12.88 -1.06
N ILE A 158 -8.01 -12.21 -1.76
CA ILE A 158 -8.35 -11.39 -2.93
C ILE A 158 -9.08 -12.23 -3.99
N TYR A 159 -8.50 -13.37 -4.39
CA TYR A 159 -9.11 -14.26 -5.38
C TYR A 159 -10.41 -14.88 -4.88
N ARG A 160 -10.47 -15.27 -3.62
CA ARG A 160 -11.68 -15.81 -3.00
C ARG A 160 -12.82 -14.80 -3.02
N ASN A 161 -12.57 -13.58 -2.61
CA ASN A 161 -13.58 -12.53 -2.53
C ASN A 161 -14.09 -12.17 -3.93
N PHE A 162 -13.20 -12.07 -4.91
CA PHE A 162 -13.59 -11.90 -6.30
C PHE A 162 -14.48 -13.06 -6.80
N ALA A 163 -14.10 -14.31 -6.52
CA ALA A 163 -14.88 -15.48 -6.92
C ALA A 163 -16.26 -15.52 -6.26
N LEU A 164 -16.35 -15.23 -4.95
CA LEU A 164 -17.61 -15.17 -4.22
C LEU A 164 -18.53 -14.06 -4.76
N THR A 165 -17.97 -12.90 -5.10
CA THR A 165 -18.69 -11.80 -5.74
C THR A 165 -19.27 -12.23 -7.09
N LEU A 166 -18.47 -12.91 -7.92
CA LEU A 166 -18.91 -13.39 -9.22
C LEU A 166 -20.02 -14.44 -9.08
N MET A 167 -19.83 -15.42 -8.19
CA MET A 167 -20.85 -16.46 -7.93
C MET A 167 -22.17 -15.86 -7.43
N SER A 168 -22.11 -14.89 -6.50
CA SER A 168 -23.31 -14.21 -6.02
C SER A 168 -24.09 -13.55 -7.16
N LYS A 169 -23.38 -12.81 -8.03
CA LYS A 169 -23.99 -12.19 -9.21
C LYS A 169 -24.57 -13.20 -10.22
N MET A 170 -23.90 -14.31 -10.45
CA MET A 170 -24.41 -15.39 -11.32
C MET A 170 -25.68 -16.03 -10.77
N GLU A 171 -25.86 -16.05 -9.45
CA GLU A 171 -27.07 -16.51 -8.77
C GLU A 171 -28.16 -15.42 -8.67
N GLY A 172 -27.95 -14.23 -9.24
CA GLY A 172 -28.86 -13.10 -9.16
C GLY A 172 -28.97 -12.48 -7.76
N LYS A 173 -27.94 -12.65 -6.93
CA LYS A 173 -27.85 -12.09 -5.56
C LYS A 173 -26.87 -10.93 -5.51
N GLU A 174 -27.13 -9.98 -4.62
CA GLU A 174 -26.15 -8.92 -4.32
C GLU A 174 -25.03 -9.49 -3.44
N PRO A 175 -23.75 -9.22 -3.78
CA PRO A 175 -22.63 -9.58 -2.93
C PRO A 175 -22.68 -8.83 -1.60
N THR A 176 -22.20 -9.46 -0.53
CA THR A 176 -22.04 -8.78 0.76
C THR A 176 -20.84 -7.82 0.73
N PRO A 177 -20.78 -6.83 1.64
CA PRO A 177 -19.63 -5.93 1.74
C PRO A 177 -18.29 -6.66 1.90
N GLU A 178 -18.27 -7.77 2.66
CA GLU A 178 -17.07 -8.58 2.86
C GLU A 178 -16.61 -9.28 1.58
N MET A 179 -17.54 -9.69 0.72
CA MET A 179 -17.21 -10.29 -0.58
C MET A 179 -16.62 -9.27 -1.56
N LEU A 180 -16.92 -7.97 -1.37
CA LEU A 180 -16.40 -6.88 -2.20
C LEU A 180 -15.04 -6.36 -1.72
N ASP A 181 -14.45 -6.95 -0.69
CA ASP A 181 -13.17 -6.56 -0.12
C ASP A 181 -11.99 -7.06 -0.97
N PHE A 182 -11.83 -6.45 -2.12
CA PHE A 182 -10.69 -6.61 -3.03
C PHE A 182 -10.53 -5.36 -3.91
N PRO A 183 -9.31 -5.04 -4.40
CA PRO A 183 -9.08 -3.86 -5.22
C PRO A 183 -9.89 -3.90 -6.53
N GLY A 184 -10.60 -2.81 -6.81
CA GLY A 184 -11.37 -2.62 -8.04
C GLY A 184 -10.61 -1.84 -9.11
N VAL A 185 -11.31 -1.55 -10.21
CA VAL A 185 -10.75 -0.75 -11.33
C VAL A 185 -10.38 0.66 -10.86
N GLU A 186 -11.19 1.26 -10.00
CA GLU A 186 -10.93 2.61 -9.46
C GLU A 186 -9.62 2.64 -8.64
N ASP A 187 -9.34 1.62 -7.84
CA ASP A 187 -8.08 1.50 -7.10
C ASP A 187 -6.89 1.41 -8.06
N GLY A 188 -7.06 0.67 -9.17
CA GLY A 188 -6.05 0.59 -10.23
C GLY A 188 -5.79 1.95 -10.90
N VAL A 189 -6.84 2.68 -11.25
CA VAL A 189 -6.73 4.03 -11.83
C VAL A 189 -6.03 4.98 -10.85
N ARG A 190 -6.41 4.97 -9.57
CA ARG A 190 -5.76 5.79 -8.55
C ARG A 190 -4.30 5.43 -8.35
N GLY A 191 -3.95 4.14 -8.41
CA GLY A 191 -2.56 3.68 -8.38
C GLY A 191 -1.74 4.24 -9.54
N MET A 192 -2.29 4.26 -10.76
CA MET A 192 -1.63 4.87 -11.92
C MET A 192 -1.51 6.39 -11.78
N GLN A 193 -2.56 7.06 -11.30
CA GLN A 193 -2.53 8.51 -11.02
C GLN A 193 -1.47 8.83 -9.95
N PHE A 194 -1.30 7.97 -8.94
CA PHE A 194 -0.25 8.13 -7.95
C PHE A 194 1.14 8.11 -8.60
N ILE A 195 1.43 7.13 -9.44
CA ILE A 195 2.73 7.04 -10.14
C ILE A 195 3.00 8.30 -10.96
N GLU A 196 2.04 8.72 -11.79
CA GLU A 196 2.19 9.91 -12.64
C GLU A 196 2.39 11.19 -11.81
N THR A 197 1.66 11.32 -10.70
CA THR A 197 1.76 12.49 -9.82
C THR A 197 3.08 12.49 -9.05
N MET A 198 3.56 11.33 -8.57
CA MET A 198 4.85 11.17 -7.91
C MET A 198 6.01 11.55 -8.82
N VAL A 199 6.01 11.05 -10.06
CA VAL A 199 7.03 11.37 -11.07
C VAL A 199 7.03 12.86 -11.38
N LYS A 200 5.85 13.46 -11.57
CA LYS A 200 5.71 14.89 -11.82
C LYS A 200 6.21 15.72 -10.64
N ALA A 201 5.84 15.36 -9.41
CA ALA A 201 6.24 16.08 -8.22
C ALA A 201 7.72 15.90 -7.86
N GLY A 202 8.26 14.69 -8.07
CA GLY A 202 9.62 14.32 -7.62
C GLY A 202 10.73 14.78 -8.54
N TYR A 203 10.43 15.13 -9.80
CA TYR A 203 11.40 15.66 -10.77
C TYR A 203 11.16 17.13 -11.13
N ASP A 204 10.21 17.82 -10.50
CA ASP A 204 9.95 19.24 -10.69
C ASP A 204 10.40 20.05 -9.47
N ASP A 205 11.58 20.63 -9.54
CA ASP A 205 12.15 21.48 -8.48
C ASP A 205 11.41 22.83 -8.29
N THR A 206 10.48 23.15 -9.19
CA THR A 206 9.79 24.45 -9.19
C THR A 206 8.43 24.42 -8.51
N THR A 207 7.76 23.26 -8.50
CA THR A 207 6.40 23.10 -7.97
C THR A 207 6.40 22.28 -6.68
N LYS A 208 6.21 22.94 -5.55
CA LYS A 208 6.23 22.28 -4.23
C LYS A 208 5.11 21.25 -4.05
N TRP A 209 3.89 21.57 -4.48
CA TRP A 209 2.71 20.72 -4.32
C TRP A 209 2.05 20.49 -5.67
N VAL A 210 1.88 19.25 -6.05
CA VAL A 210 1.18 18.82 -7.26
C VAL A 210 -0.19 18.27 -6.87
N LYS A 211 -1.24 18.76 -7.52
CA LYS A 211 -2.59 18.23 -7.31
C LYS A 211 -2.69 16.79 -7.80
N PHE A 212 -3.31 15.96 -6.97
CA PHE A 212 -3.69 14.61 -7.34
C PHE A 212 -5.00 14.67 -8.15
N PRO A 213 -5.08 14.01 -9.31
CA PRO A 213 -6.29 14.08 -10.13
C PRO A 213 -7.48 13.42 -9.45
N ASP A 214 -8.67 14.01 -9.63
CA ASP A 214 -9.92 13.35 -9.27
C ASP A 214 -10.23 12.23 -10.26
N LEU A 215 -10.96 11.21 -9.81
CA LEU A 215 -11.55 10.21 -10.71
C LEU A 215 -12.62 10.90 -11.56
N GLN A 216 -12.47 10.85 -12.87
CA GLN A 216 -13.47 11.35 -13.82
C GLN A 216 -14.48 10.26 -14.19
#